data_7debb637e5daf8b94a99e40bd941fab7
#
_entry.id   7debb637e5daf8b94a99e40bd941fab7
#
_cell.length_a   1.000
_cell.length_b   1.000
_cell.length_c   1.000
_cell.angle_alpha   90.00
_cell.angle_beta   90.00
_cell.angle_gamma   90.00
#
_symmetry.space_group_name_H-M   'P 1'
#
loop_
_entity.id
_entity.type
_entity.pdbx_description
1 polymer ?
#
loop_
_entity_poly.entity_id
_entity_poly.type
_entity_poly.pdbx_seq_one_letter_code
_entity_poly.pdbx_strand_id
1 'polypeptide(L)'
;MKWALYNLLFAAVYPFLLPGFLLRMLRRGGYAARMGDRFALYPEGLFGRGRALFDSHKDFRRETGDFVWIHAVSVGEVQVAGQLMREWRKVDPDVRFCFSTTSSTGWKIAEKELASLNRLTAQPLNRSTPSDVLIYNPLDFPNFVKSALRTVRPRAIVFTESEIWPNFILQAKKMGIPLFLVNARVSDRSAPRYKAAKWFFGEVLSSFTRIFAQSDLDKARLVAAGAPEEKVEVTGSFKFDVAHRNEAKEHELREWIGEGWILLGGSTWPGEDEVLLGIYKRLIEQSNNQNNRTILVIAPRHFEKADAVEANIRKAGFNCIRRSRQSNNRTIEQSNNVYLADTTGELMGLYGIADVVFVGKSLCAHGSQNMIEPCLCGKPTLVGPYTENFRPVMSDLLASDAIIQVKDAEELEEKIIDLFGKDDAGLGARAKAAVEKRLGVVAKCVSEIRGAL
;
A
#
# COMPACT_ATOMS: atom_id res chain seq x y z
N MET A 1 1.21 30.85 -21.86
CA MET A 1 0.78 30.14 -23.10
C MET A 1 0.58 28.63 -22.88
N LYS A 2 1.58 27.86 -22.39
CA LYS A 2 1.47 26.38 -22.19
C LYS A 2 0.33 25.96 -21.23
N TRP A 3 0.07 26.70 -20.17
CA TRP A 3 -1.02 26.39 -19.21
C TRP A 3 -2.42 26.67 -19.78
N ALA A 4 -2.56 27.69 -20.62
CA ALA A 4 -3.80 27.94 -21.34
C ALA A 4 -4.08 26.79 -22.35
N LEU A 5 -3.03 26.34 -23.05
CA LEU A 5 -3.12 25.19 -23.95
C LEU A 5 -3.48 23.90 -23.20
N TYR A 6 -2.82 23.61 -22.06
CA TYR A 6 -3.16 22.48 -21.20
C TYR A 6 -4.64 22.51 -20.77
N ASN A 7 -5.11 23.64 -20.26
CA ASN A 7 -6.50 23.79 -19.82
C ASN A 7 -7.50 23.66 -20.96
N LEU A 8 -7.16 24.19 -22.15
CA LEU A 8 -7.98 24.05 -23.35
C LEU A 8 -8.07 22.58 -23.79
N LEU A 9 -6.93 21.88 -23.84
CA LEU A 9 -6.88 20.45 -24.20
C LEU A 9 -7.62 19.60 -23.15
N PHE A 10 -7.43 19.89 -21.87
CA PHE A 10 -8.12 19.21 -20.79
C PHE A 10 -9.63 19.40 -20.88
N ALA A 11 -10.09 20.65 -21.11
CA ALA A 11 -11.49 20.97 -21.31
C ALA A 11 -12.08 20.32 -22.56
N ALA A 12 -11.31 20.22 -23.65
CA ALA A 12 -11.75 19.57 -24.89
C ALA A 12 -11.84 18.04 -24.76
N VAL A 13 -10.90 17.40 -24.04
CA VAL A 13 -10.86 15.93 -23.85
C VAL A 13 -11.83 15.45 -22.77
N TYR A 14 -12.04 16.25 -21.74
CA TYR A 14 -12.87 15.86 -20.59
C TYR A 14 -14.30 15.41 -20.94
N PRO A 15 -15.05 16.06 -21.85
CA PRO A 15 -16.39 15.62 -22.28
C PRO A 15 -16.41 14.21 -22.88
N PHE A 16 -15.34 13.80 -23.59
CA PHE A 16 -15.24 12.45 -24.15
C PHE A 16 -14.94 11.38 -23.09
N LEU A 17 -14.27 11.75 -22.00
CA LEU A 17 -14.01 10.86 -20.87
C LEU A 17 -15.20 10.76 -19.90
N LEU A 18 -16.05 11.80 -19.88
CA LEU A 18 -17.17 11.91 -18.96
C LEU A 18 -18.19 10.78 -19.07
N PRO A 19 -18.65 10.32 -20.26
CA PRO A 19 -19.60 9.21 -20.38
C PRO A 19 -19.07 7.92 -19.77
N GLY A 20 -17.78 7.58 -20.06
CA GLY A 20 -17.13 6.41 -19.47
C GLY A 20 -16.94 6.52 -17.96
N PHE A 21 -16.73 7.71 -17.44
CA PHE A 21 -16.69 7.99 -16.01
C PHE A 21 -18.07 7.83 -15.37
N LEU A 22 -19.11 8.43 -15.94
CA LEU A 22 -20.49 8.32 -15.46
C LEU A 22 -20.99 6.87 -15.46
N LEU A 23 -20.69 6.12 -16.52
CA LEU A 23 -21.06 4.70 -16.60
C LEU A 23 -20.39 3.87 -15.51
N ARG A 24 -19.11 4.12 -15.21
CA ARG A 24 -18.40 3.49 -14.08
C ARG A 24 -19.00 3.88 -12.74
N MET A 25 -19.41 5.13 -12.59
CA MET A 25 -20.10 5.62 -11.39
C MET A 25 -21.43 4.89 -11.15
N LEU A 26 -22.27 4.77 -12.19
CA LEU A 26 -23.54 4.06 -12.12
C LEU A 26 -23.35 2.58 -11.76
N ARG A 27 -22.34 1.92 -12.38
CA ARG A 27 -22.06 0.49 -12.12
C ARG A 27 -21.49 0.23 -10.72
N ARG A 28 -20.64 1.12 -10.18
CA ARG A 28 -19.95 0.93 -8.89
C ARG A 28 -20.68 1.52 -7.70
N GLY A 29 -21.62 2.44 -7.92
CA GLY A 29 -22.37 3.16 -6.87
C GLY A 29 -21.50 4.05 -5.97
N GLY A 30 -22.13 4.73 -5.01
CA GLY A 30 -21.42 5.46 -3.94
C GLY A 30 -20.91 6.87 -4.27
N TYR A 31 -21.08 7.34 -5.50
CA TYR A 31 -20.57 8.67 -5.91
C TYR A 31 -21.57 9.82 -5.72
N ALA A 32 -22.86 9.53 -5.67
CA ALA A 32 -23.91 10.58 -5.73
C ALA A 32 -23.91 11.49 -4.50
N ALA A 33 -23.69 10.93 -3.31
CA ALA A 33 -23.81 11.66 -2.05
C ALA A 33 -22.80 12.80 -1.88
N ARG A 34 -21.65 12.76 -2.56
CA ARG A 34 -20.57 13.74 -2.42
C ARG A 34 -20.07 14.26 -3.78
N MET A 35 -20.91 14.21 -4.81
CA MET A 35 -20.55 14.68 -6.15
C MET A 35 -20.14 16.16 -6.17
N GLY A 36 -20.77 16.98 -5.32
CA GLY A 36 -20.46 18.41 -5.19
C GLY A 36 -19.00 18.71 -4.86
N ASP A 37 -18.32 17.81 -4.12
CA ASP A 37 -16.92 17.98 -3.74
C ASP A 37 -16.02 18.18 -4.96
N ARG A 38 -16.31 17.49 -6.08
CA ARG A 38 -15.53 17.58 -7.33
C ARG A 38 -15.59 18.96 -7.99
N PHE A 39 -16.61 19.74 -7.66
CA PHE A 39 -16.81 21.11 -8.09
C PHE A 39 -16.49 22.12 -6.97
N ALA A 40 -15.83 21.65 -5.89
CA ALA A 40 -15.56 22.41 -4.69
C ALA A 40 -16.83 22.98 -4.00
N LEU A 41 -17.95 22.27 -4.14
CA LEU A 41 -19.22 22.54 -3.47
C LEU A 41 -19.32 21.63 -2.24
N TYR A 42 -18.77 22.09 -1.13
CA TYR A 42 -18.73 21.34 0.12
C TYR A 42 -19.95 21.67 0.99
N PRO A 43 -20.45 20.69 1.80
CA PRO A 43 -21.48 20.96 2.80
C PRO A 43 -21.06 22.08 3.75
N GLU A 44 -22.05 22.87 4.18
CA GLU A 44 -21.82 23.95 5.14
C GLU A 44 -21.31 23.38 6.47
N GLY A 45 -20.34 24.05 7.08
CA GLY A 45 -19.75 23.62 8.34
C GLY A 45 -18.74 22.45 8.25
N LEU A 46 -18.54 21.83 7.07
CA LEU A 46 -17.64 20.67 6.90
C LEU A 46 -16.22 20.94 7.44
N PHE A 47 -15.72 22.16 7.28
CA PHE A 47 -14.37 22.56 7.73
C PHE A 47 -14.43 23.41 9.02
N GLY A 48 -15.56 23.39 9.74
CA GLY A 48 -15.72 24.04 11.05
C GLY A 48 -15.82 25.57 11.02
N ARG A 49 -15.91 26.19 9.83
CA ARG A 49 -16.05 27.66 9.67
C ARG A 49 -17.26 27.96 8.79
N GLY A 50 -18.01 29.01 9.14
CA GLY A 50 -19.01 29.58 8.25
C GLY A 50 -18.36 30.07 6.95
N ARG A 51 -19.15 30.22 5.89
CA ARG A 51 -18.72 30.76 4.58
C ARG A 51 -18.26 32.22 4.72
N ALA A 52 -17.05 32.45 5.21
CA ALA A 52 -16.44 33.78 5.14
C ALA A 52 -16.01 34.04 3.70
N LEU A 53 -16.62 35.00 3.06
CA LEU A 53 -16.22 35.53 1.77
C LEU A 53 -14.89 36.27 1.95
N PHE A 54 -13.79 35.67 1.50
CA PHE A 54 -12.47 36.31 1.52
C PHE A 54 -12.14 36.85 0.14
N ASP A 55 -11.94 38.15 0.08
CA ASP A 55 -11.83 38.93 -1.17
C ASP A 55 -10.39 39.19 -1.65
N SER A 56 -9.33 38.84 -0.89
CA SER A 56 -7.97 39.18 -1.32
C SER A 56 -6.92 38.07 -1.13
N HIS A 57 -5.95 38.02 -2.05
CA HIS A 57 -4.77 37.13 -1.98
C HIS A 57 -3.84 37.44 -0.78
N LYS A 58 -3.95 38.63 -0.16
CA LYS A 58 -3.09 39.06 0.96
C LYS A 58 -3.50 38.40 2.27
N ASP A 59 -4.79 38.06 2.44
CA ASP A 59 -5.29 37.52 3.71
C ASP A 59 -5.01 36.02 3.85
N PHE A 60 -4.77 35.32 2.72
CA PHE A 60 -4.52 33.88 2.71
C PHE A 60 -3.20 33.48 3.45
N ARG A 61 -2.16 34.32 3.36
CA ARG A 61 -0.87 34.06 4.00
C ARG A 61 -0.86 34.28 5.52
N ARG A 62 -1.85 34.99 6.06
CA ARG A 62 -1.91 35.32 7.50
C ARG A 62 -2.72 34.33 8.32
N GLU A 63 -3.59 33.56 7.69
CA GLU A 63 -4.45 32.58 8.33
C GLU A 63 -4.38 31.21 7.62
N THR A 64 -3.25 30.52 7.71
CA THR A 64 -3.18 29.11 7.33
C THR A 64 -4.15 28.34 8.19
N GLY A 65 -4.98 27.48 7.58
CA GLY A 65 -5.89 26.60 8.32
C GLY A 65 -5.10 25.47 9.02
N ASP A 66 -5.79 24.74 9.88
CA ASP A 66 -5.19 23.68 10.70
C ASP A 66 -5.01 22.36 9.92
N PHE A 67 -5.50 22.27 8.67
CA PHE A 67 -5.49 21.02 7.91
C PHE A 67 -4.19 20.76 7.15
N VAL A 68 -3.71 19.53 7.23
CA VAL A 68 -2.82 18.95 6.25
C VAL A 68 -3.70 18.23 5.20
N TRP A 69 -3.63 18.66 3.94
CA TRP A 69 -4.38 18.02 2.87
C TRP A 69 -3.57 16.87 2.27
N ILE A 70 -4.07 15.65 2.40
CA ILE A 70 -3.44 14.46 1.84
C ILE A 70 -4.28 13.94 0.68
N HIS A 71 -3.65 13.67 -0.48
CA HIS A 71 -4.31 13.17 -1.68
C HIS A 71 -3.78 11.80 -2.08
N ALA A 72 -4.69 10.83 -2.26
CA ALA A 72 -4.41 9.49 -2.73
C ALA A 72 -5.57 8.94 -3.57
N VAL A 73 -5.29 8.21 -4.64
CA VAL A 73 -6.30 7.79 -5.63
C VAL A 73 -6.61 6.30 -5.56
N SER A 74 -5.58 5.46 -5.59
CA SER A 74 -5.70 4.00 -5.60
C SER A 74 -5.79 3.43 -4.19
N VAL A 75 -6.21 2.15 -4.08
CA VAL A 75 -6.22 1.42 -2.80
C VAL A 75 -4.86 1.43 -2.12
N GLY A 76 -3.79 1.17 -2.88
CA GLY A 76 -2.42 1.17 -2.35
C GLY A 76 -1.99 2.54 -1.85
N GLU A 77 -2.30 3.59 -2.61
CA GLU A 77 -1.99 4.97 -2.20
C GLU A 77 -2.77 5.42 -0.96
N VAL A 78 -4.04 5.01 -0.83
CA VAL A 78 -4.84 5.26 0.38
C VAL A 78 -4.20 4.61 1.60
N GLN A 79 -3.65 3.40 1.47
CA GLN A 79 -2.91 2.73 2.54
C GLN A 79 -1.62 3.48 2.90
N VAL A 80 -0.86 3.94 1.90
CA VAL A 80 0.33 4.80 2.07
C VAL A 80 -0.04 6.08 2.83
N ALA A 81 -1.12 6.75 2.41
CA ALA A 81 -1.63 7.95 3.09
C ALA A 81 -2.06 7.66 4.54
N GLY A 82 -2.73 6.52 4.77
CA GLY A 82 -3.13 6.08 6.11
C GLY A 82 -1.94 5.88 7.06
N GLN A 83 -0.84 5.30 6.55
CA GLN A 83 0.40 5.17 7.33
C GLN A 83 1.00 6.53 7.68
N LEU A 84 1.09 7.44 6.71
CA LEU A 84 1.60 8.79 6.94
C LEU A 84 0.76 9.52 8.01
N MET A 85 -0.56 9.43 7.94
CA MET A 85 -1.46 10.04 8.92
C MET A 85 -1.29 9.45 10.32
N ARG A 86 -1.17 8.11 10.43
CA ARG A 86 -0.94 7.43 11.72
C ARG A 86 0.39 7.86 12.33
N GLU A 87 1.45 7.87 11.54
CA GLU A 87 2.78 8.26 12.03
C GLU A 87 2.82 9.74 12.42
N TRP A 88 2.18 10.60 11.63
CA TRP A 88 2.08 12.03 11.95
C TRP A 88 1.32 12.27 13.25
N ARG A 89 0.21 11.56 13.46
CA ARG A 89 -0.62 11.69 14.68
C ARG A 89 0.13 11.27 15.96
N LYS A 90 1.13 10.37 15.86
CA LYS A 90 1.99 10.00 17.01
C LYS A 90 2.83 11.18 17.52
N VAL A 91 3.27 12.04 16.62
CA VAL A 91 4.18 13.17 16.92
C VAL A 91 3.48 14.53 16.99
N ASP A 92 2.24 14.60 16.50
CA ASP A 92 1.36 15.77 16.54
C ASP A 92 -0.09 15.27 16.71
N PRO A 93 -0.52 15.02 17.95
CA PRO A 93 -1.86 14.47 18.24
C PRO A 93 -3.01 15.38 17.77
N ASP A 94 -2.78 16.68 17.68
CA ASP A 94 -3.78 17.68 17.30
C ASP A 94 -3.83 17.95 15.80
N VAL A 95 -2.97 17.31 14.99
CA VAL A 95 -2.96 17.48 13.55
C VAL A 95 -4.31 17.07 12.95
N ARG A 96 -4.82 17.89 12.03
CA ARG A 96 -6.10 17.66 11.34
C ARG A 96 -5.85 17.36 9.88
N PHE A 97 -6.49 16.33 9.37
CA PHE A 97 -6.34 15.92 7.99
C PHE A 97 -7.57 16.24 7.15
N CYS A 98 -7.34 16.84 5.97
CA CYS A 98 -8.28 16.80 4.87
C CYS A 98 -7.80 15.72 3.91
N PHE A 99 -8.47 14.57 3.92
CA PHE A 99 -8.10 13.47 3.05
C PHE A 99 -8.94 13.49 1.79
N SER A 100 -8.31 13.41 0.62
CA SER A 100 -9.04 13.39 -0.65
C SER A 100 -8.70 12.17 -1.51
N THR A 101 -9.72 11.65 -2.20
CA THR A 101 -9.59 10.56 -3.16
C THR A 101 -10.44 10.81 -4.41
N THR A 102 -10.19 10.06 -5.49
CA THR A 102 -10.97 10.20 -6.74
C THR A 102 -11.93 9.03 -6.99
N SER A 103 -11.73 7.87 -6.35
CA SER A 103 -12.50 6.66 -6.61
C SER A 103 -13.42 6.28 -5.45
N SER A 104 -14.57 5.63 -5.74
CA SER A 104 -15.47 5.12 -4.68
C SER A 104 -14.85 3.99 -3.87
N THR A 105 -13.98 3.19 -4.48
CA THR A 105 -13.22 2.15 -3.76
C THR A 105 -12.21 2.80 -2.82
N GLY A 106 -11.47 3.82 -3.28
CA GLY A 106 -10.58 4.62 -2.44
C GLY A 106 -11.33 5.28 -1.30
N TRP A 107 -12.53 5.81 -1.55
CA TRP A 107 -13.38 6.41 -0.52
C TRP A 107 -13.68 5.45 0.63
N LYS A 108 -14.19 4.25 0.32
CA LYS A 108 -14.53 3.23 1.33
C LYS A 108 -13.35 2.83 2.20
N ILE A 109 -12.15 2.79 1.62
CA ILE A 109 -10.92 2.46 2.36
C ILE A 109 -10.47 3.66 3.18
N ALA A 110 -10.47 4.86 2.61
CA ALA A 110 -10.13 6.11 3.30
C ALA A 110 -11.03 6.36 4.51
N GLU A 111 -12.33 6.08 4.39
CA GLU A 111 -13.30 6.18 5.49
C GLU A 111 -12.95 5.21 6.65
N LYS A 112 -12.56 3.97 6.33
CA LYS A 112 -12.09 3.00 7.33
C LYS A 112 -10.78 3.44 7.99
N GLU A 113 -9.84 3.97 7.21
CA GLU A 113 -8.55 4.48 7.70
C GLU A 113 -8.77 5.65 8.68
N LEU A 114 -9.59 6.63 8.32
CA LEU A 114 -9.92 7.76 9.20
C LEU A 114 -10.66 7.31 10.45
N ALA A 115 -11.61 6.37 10.33
CA ALA A 115 -12.31 5.82 11.49
C ALA A 115 -11.35 5.07 12.44
N SER A 116 -10.34 4.38 11.90
CA SER A 116 -9.28 3.74 12.69
C SER A 116 -8.40 4.77 13.39
N LEU A 117 -7.99 5.81 12.67
CA LEU A 117 -7.15 6.89 13.19
C LEU A 117 -7.84 7.62 14.37
N ASN A 118 -9.13 7.90 14.26
CA ASN A 118 -9.90 8.55 15.30
C ASN A 118 -10.08 7.69 16.57
N ARG A 119 -10.01 6.35 16.43
CA ARG A 119 -10.03 5.43 17.60
C ARG A 119 -8.70 5.36 18.34
N LEU A 120 -7.59 5.65 17.68
CA LEU A 120 -6.26 5.67 18.30
C LEU A 120 -6.01 6.91 19.16
N THR A 121 -6.77 7.97 18.96
CA THR A 121 -6.74 9.16 19.82
C THR A 121 -7.57 8.90 21.07
N ALA A 122 -6.91 8.45 22.16
CA ALA A 122 -7.54 8.07 23.43
C ALA A 122 -8.11 9.25 24.24
N GLN A 123 -8.05 10.48 23.75
CA GLN A 123 -8.74 11.63 24.35
C GLN A 123 -10.05 11.88 23.59
N PRO A 124 -11.18 12.09 24.31
CA PRO A 124 -12.37 12.61 23.66
C PRO A 124 -11.98 13.96 23.05
N LEU A 125 -11.85 13.99 21.71
CA LEU A 125 -11.75 15.24 20.97
C LEU A 125 -12.78 16.18 21.54
N ASN A 126 -12.33 17.28 22.12
CA ASN A 126 -13.23 18.29 22.67
C ASN A 126 -14.24 18.58 21.55
N ARG A 127 -15.56 18.40 21.79
CA ARG A 127 -16.61 18.43 20.76
C ARG A 127 -16.62 19.71 19.89
N SER A 128 -15.79 20.68 20.20
CA SER A 128 -15.58 21.94 19.50
C SER A 128 -14.48 21.89 18.42
N THR A 129 -13.61 20.85 18.35
CA THR A 129 -12.60 20.71 17.30
C THR A 129 -13.16 19.90 16.14
N PRO A 130 -13.16 20.44 14.90
CA PRO A 130 -13.58 19.69 13.73
C PRO A 130 -12.69 18.47 13.53
N SER A 131 -13.32 17.31 13.30
CA SER A 131 -12.65 16.03 13.00
C SER A 131 -11.92 16.06 11.65
N ASP A 132 -11.11 15.04 11.38
CA ASP A 132 -10.58 14.79 10.04
C ASP A 132 -11.72 14.75 9.01
N VAL A 133 -11.43 15.25 7.81
CA VAL A 133 -12.41 15.40 6.74
C VAL A 133 -12.05 14.55 5.55
N LEU A 134 -13.02 13.79 5.02
CA LEU A 134 -12.89 13.05 3.77
C LEU A 134 -13.69 13.76 2.67
N ILE A 135 -13.04 13.98 1.52
CA ILE A 135 -13.66 14.62 0.35
C ILE A 135 -13.28 13.87 -0.93
N TYR A 136 -14.07 14.04 -1.99
CA TYR A 136 -13.57 13.76 -3.33
C TYR A 136 -12.68 14.92 -3.79
N ASN A 137 -11.56 14.56 -4.45
CA ASN A 137 -10.66 15.56 -5.02
C ASN A 137 -11.41 16.45 -6.02
N PRO A 138 -11.22 17.79 -5.98
CA PRO A 138 -11.79 18.65 -6.99
C PRO A 138 -11.25 18.29 -8.37
N LEU A 139 -12.07 18.48 -9.41
CA LEU A 139 -11.61 18.37 -10.79
C LEU A 139 -10.46 19.36 -11.03
N ASP A 140 -9.44 18.95 -11.76
CA ASP A 140 -8.21 19.74 -11.96
C ASP A 140 -8.44 20.96 -12.90
N PHE A 141 -9.54 21.66 -12.71
CA PHE A 141 -9.79 22.95 -13.34
C PHE A 141 -9.39 24.10 -12.42
N PRO A 142 -8.76 25.16 -12.93
CA PRO A 142 -8.22 26.25 -12.11
C PRO A 142 -9.21 26.84 -11.11
N ASN A 143 -10.46 27.02 -11.53
CA ASN A 143 -11.49 27.65 -10.68
C ASN A 143 -11.95 26.73 -9.55
N PHE A 144 -12.15 25.43 -9.83
CA PHE A 144 -12.55 24.47 -8.79
C PHE A 144 -11.43 24.26 -7.79
N VAL A 145 -10.18 24.09 -8.27
CA VAL A 145 -9.02 23.97 -7.40
C VAL A 145 -8.83 25.20 -6.53
N LYS A 146 -8.92 26.40 -7.12
CA LYS A 146 -8.79 27.65 -6.37
C LYS A 146 -9.88 27.78 -5.31
N SER A 147 -11.13 27.44 -5.63
CA SER A 147 -12.25 27.42 -4.67
C SER A 147 -12.00 26.44 -3.54
N ALA A 148 -11.57 25.21 -3.85
CA ALA A 148 -11.27 24.18 -2.88
C ALA A 148 -10.15 24.61 -1.93
N LEU A 149 -9.03 25.12 -2.45
CA LEU A 149 -7.90 25.60 -1.65
C LEU A 149 -8.31 26.76 -0.72
N ARG A 150 -9.17 27.67 -1.17
CA ARG A 150 -9.71 28.77 -0.35
C ARG A 150 -10.64 28.29 0.76
N THR A 151 -11.40 27.22 0.50
CA THR A 151 -12.33 26.65 1.49
C THR A 151 -11.60 25.83 2.55
N VAL A 152 -10.69 24.94 2.12
CA VAL A 152 -9.94 24.03 3.02
C VAL A 152 -8.85 24.80 3.79
N ARG A 153 -8.14 25.73 3.13
CA ARG A 153 -6.98 26.48 3.67
C ARG A 153 -5.93 25.57 4.29
N PRO A 154 -5.39 24.62 3.54
CA PRO A 154 -4.43 23.69 4.11
C PRO A 154 -3.11 24.41 4.44
N ARG A 155 -2.50 24.03 5.59
CA ARG A 155 -1.13 24.48 5.95
C ARG A 155 -0.06 23.79 5.12
N ALA A 156 -0.40 22.60 4.57
CA ALA A 156 0.44 21.82 3.65
C ALA A 156 -0.42 20.91 2.79
N ILE A 157 0.10 20.50 1.63
CA ILE A 157 -0.51 19.50 0.77
C ILE A 157 0.49 18.40 0.49
N VAL A 158 0.06 17.14 0.67
CA VAL A 158 0.85 15.94 0.44
C VAL A 158 0.18 15.10 -0.64
N PHE A 159 0.88 14.86 -1.74
CA PHE A 159 0.50 13.93 -2.78
C PHE A 159 1.25 12.60 -2.60
N THR A 160 0.64 11.50 -3.01
CA THR A 160 1.22 10.16 -2.91
C THR A 160 1.67 9.64 -4.27
N GLU A 161 2.76 8.90 -4.29
CA GLU A 161 3.29 8.14 -5.44
C GLU A 161 3.50 8.94 -6.73
N SER A 162 2.57 8.83 -7.69
CA SER A 162 2.64 9.48 -9.00
C SER A 162 1.52 10.49 -9.26
N GLU A 163 0.84 10.92 -8.20
CA GLU A 163 -0.29 11.83 -8.30
C GLU A 163 0.15 13.27 -8.58
N ILE A 164 0.25 13.58 -9.87
CA ILE A 164 0.65 14.91 -10.36
C ILE A 164 -0.57 15.57 -11.00
N TRP A 165 -1.15 16.54 -10.30
CA TRP A 165 -2.31 17.32 -10.71
C TRP A 165 -1.89 18.77 -11.02
N PRO A 166 -1.62 19.12 -12.29
CA PRO A 166 -0.92 20.35 -12.64
C PRO A 166 -1.59 21.62 -12.15
N ASN A 167 -2.91 21.78 -12.35
CA ASN A 167 -3.59 22.98 -11.88
C ASN A 167 -3.62 23.04 -10.35
N PHE A 168 -3.83 21.90 -9.68
CA PHE A 168 -3.83 21.84 -8.23
C PHE A 168 -2.47 22.30 -7.67
N ILE A 169 -1.39 21.73 -8.17
CA ILE A 169 -0.01 22.03 -7.74
C ILE A 169 0.32 23.51 -8.00
N LEU A 170 0.01 24.03 -9.18
CA LEU A 170 0.32 25.41 -9.54
C LEU A 170 -0.52 26.44 -8.78
N GLN A 171 -1.80 26.15 -8.52
CA GLN A 171 -2.63 27.04 -7.71
C GLN A 171 -2.16 27.04 -6.25
N ALA A 172 -1.82 25.89 -5.68
CA ALA A 172 -1.28 25.80 -4.34
C ALA A 172 0.07 26.56 -4.21
N LYS A 173 0.97 26.41 -5.20
CA LYS A 173 2.22 27.21 -5.26
C LYS A 173 1.95 28.71 -5.30
N LYS A 174 1.00 29.17 -6.15
CA LYS A 174 0.63 30.60 -6.23
C LYS A 174 0.09 31.13 -4.91
N MET A 175 -0.56 30.28 -4.12
CA MET A 175 -1.07 30.64 -2.79
C MET A 175 -0.02 30.51 -1.69
N GLY A 176 1.21 30.07 -2.02
CA GLY A 176 2.30 29.91 -1.06
C GLY A 176 2.14 28.70 -0.13
N ILE A 177 1.29 27.73 -0.51
CA ILE A 177 1.09 26.51 0.29
C ILE A 177 2.23 25.54 0.01
N PRO A 178 2.93 25.03 1.05
CA PRO A 178 3.95 23.99 0.91
C PRO A 178 3.39 22.70 0.29
N LEU A 179 4.14 22.14 -0.67
CA LEU A 179 3.74 20.97 -1.44
C LEU A 179 4.77 19.85 -1.26
N PHE A 180 4.29 18.65 -0.97
CA PHE A 180 5.13 17.46 -0.78
C PHE A 180 4.63 16.32 -1.66
N LEU A 181 5.56 15.56 -2.23
CA LEU A 181 5.27 14.32 -2.91
C LEU A 181 5.96 13.19 -2.13
N VAL A 182 5.19 12.27 -1.54
CA VAL A 182 5.73 11.17 -0.74
C VAL A 182 5.62 9.85 -1.46
N ASN A 183 6.52 8.92 -1.15
CA ASN A 183 6.58 7.60 -1.76
C ASN A 183 6.62 7.70 -3.29
N ALA A 184 7.32 8.72 -3.81
CA ALA A 184 7.32 9.10 -5.23
C ALA A 184 7.96 8.02 -6.10
N ARG A 185 7.27 7.65 -7.18
CA ARG A 185 7.78 6.68 -8.15
C ARG A 185 7.41 7.05 -9.58
N VAL A 186 8.23 6.62 -10.51
CA VAL A 186 7.99 6.78 -11.95
C VAL A 186 8.18 5.43 -12.65
N SER A 187 7.10 4.88 -13.22
CA SER A 187 7.15 3.59 -13.91
C SER A 187 8.01 3.63 -15.17
N ASP A 188 8.52 2.45 -15.61
CA ASP A 188 9.28 2.31 -16.87
C ASP A 188 8.50 2.85 -18.06
N ARG A 189 7.19 2.64 -18.08
CA ARG A 189 6.29 3.13 -19.13
C ARG A 189 6.14 4.65 -19.14
N SER A 190 6.14 5.28 -17.97
CA SER A 190 5.91 6.73 -17.82
C SER A 190 7.20 7.54 -17.96
N ALA A 191 8.34 7.00 -17.57
CA ALA A 191 9.62 7.72 -17.56
C ALA A 191 9.99 8.35 -18.89
N PRO A 192 9.91 7.66 -20.05
CA PRO A 192 10.23 8.27 -21.35
C PRO A 192 9.29 9.45 -21.69
N ARG A 193 8.01 9.34 -21.33
CA ARG A 193 7.00 10.37 -21.59
C ARG A 193 7.24 11.61 -20.74
N TYR A 194 7.56 11.42 -19.46
CA TYR A 194 7.88 12.52 -18.54
C TYR A 194 9.14 13.25 -18.99
N LYS A 195 10.19 12.50 -19.40
CA LYS A 195 11.42 13.08 -19.95
C LYS A 195 11.15 13.89 -21.22
N ALA A 196 10.36 13.35 -22.17
CA ALA A 196 10.01 14.06 -23.41
C ALA A 196 9.19 15.33 -23.13
N ALA A 197 8.33 15.33 -22.10
CA ALA A 197 7.53 16.46 -21.69
C ALA A 197 8.18 17.26 -20.53
N LYS A 198 9.51 17.23 -20.38
CA LYS A 198 10.26 17.96 -19.34
C LYS A 198 9.92 19.47 -19.28
N TRP A 199 9.72 20.09 -20.44
CA TRP A 199 9.33 21.50 -20.55
C TRP A 199 8.01 21.83 -19.82
N PHE A 200 7.12 20.83 -19.66
CA PHE A 200 5.85 20.92 -18.95
C PHE A 200 6.00 20.45 -17.50
N PHE A 201 6.48 19.22 -17.28
CA PHE A 201 6.61 18.63 -15.95
C PHE A 201 7.64 19.33 -15.07
N GLY A 202 8.68 19.92 -15.65
CA GLY A 202 9.71 20.63 -14.87
C GLY A 202 9.14 21.78 -14.04
N GLU A 203 8.17 22.56 -14.55
CA GLU A 203 7.54 23.63 -13.77
C GLU A 203 6.65 23.07 -12.66
N VAL A 204 5.94 21.96 -12.94
CA VAL A 204 5.07 21.32 -11.95
C VAL A 204 5.91 20.69 -10.83
N LEU A 205 6.94 19.93 -11.18
CA LEU A 205 7.82 19.27 -10.22
C LEU A 205 8.66 20.28 -9.40
N SER A 206 9.11 21.37 -10.02
CA SER A 206 9.80 22.44 -9.28
C SER A 206 8.90 23.19 -8.29
N SER A 207 7.58 23.01 -8.40
CA SER A 207 6.61 23.62 -7.47
C SER A 207 6.56 22.92 -6.12
N PHE A 208 7.00 21.67 -6.03
CA PHE A 208 7.09 20.97 -4.75
C PHE A 208 8.17 21.61 -3.85
N THR A 209 7.88 21.62 -2.56
CA THR A 209 8.86 21.99 -1.51
C THR A 209 9.89 20.88 -1.40
N ARG A 210 9.44 19.60 -1.27
CA ARG A 210 10.26 18.40 -1.30
C ARG A 210 9.54 17.26 -2.01
N ILE A 211 10.33 16.33 -2.57
CA ILE A 211 9.89 15.11 -3.22
C ILE A 211 10.66 13.94 -2.59
N PHE A 212 9.96 12.97 -2.02
CA PHE A 212 10.54 11.81 -1.35
C PHE A 212 10.40 10.58 -2.25
N ALA A 213 11.49 10.22 -2.94
CA ALA A 213 11.53 9.13 -3.92
C ALA A 213 11.73 7.77 -3.25
N GLN A 214 11.12 6.70 -3.84
CA GLN A 214 11.26 5.33 -3.33
C GLN A 214 12.66 4.75 -3.56
N SER A 215 13.36 5.18 -4.62
CA SER A 215 14.66 4.64 -5.02
C SER A 215 15.51 5.67 -5.76
N ASP A 216 16.81 5.38 -5.91
CA ASP A 216 17.72 6.17 -6.73
C ASP A 216 17.28 6.23 -8.20
N LEU A 217 16.68 5.13 -8.70
CA LEU A 217 16.11 5.09 -10.04
C LEU A 217 14.93 6.06 -10.19
N ASP A 218 14.04 6.11 -9.19
CA ASP A 218 12.91 7.06 -9.20
C ASP A 218 13.40 8.51 -9.09
N LYS A 219 14.40 8.77 -8.24
CA LYS A 219 15.08 10.09 -8.18
C LYS A 219 15.63 10.48 -9.55
N ALA A 220 16.40 9.59 -10.20
CA ALA A 220 16.99 9.88 -11.51
C ALA A 220 15.90 10.16 -12.56
N ARG A 221 14.78 9.45 -12.55
CA ARG A 221 13.63 9.66 -13.45
C ARG A 221 12.91 10.98 -13.20
N LEU A 222 12.70 11.35 -11.93
CA LEU A 222 12.09 12.62 -11.55
C LEU A 222 12.97 13.81 -11.97
N VAL A 223 14.27 13.73 -11.74
CA VAL A 223 15.24 14.74 -12.19
C VAL A 223 15.26 14.83 -13.72
N ALA A 224 15.26 13.69 -14.42
CA ALA A 224 15.16 13.67 -15.88
C ALA A 224 13.86 14.29 -16.41
N ALA A 225 12.75 14.18 -15.65
CA ALA A 225 11.47 14.83 -15.91
C ALA A 225 11.46 16.33 -15.58
N GLY A 226 12.52 16.85 -14.95
CA GLY A 226 12.73 18.29 -14.66
C GLY A 226 12.51 18.68 -13.21
N ALA A 227 12.43 17.74 -12.27
CA ALA A 227 12.52 18.06 -10.84
C ALA A 227 13.90 18.62 -10.51
N PRO A 228 14.01 19.71 -9.70
CA PRO A 228 15.28 20.15 -9.16
C PRO A 228 15.88 19.06 -8.26
N GLU A 229 17.14 18.69 -8.51
CA GLU A 229 17.77 17.56 -7.82
C GLU A 229 17.83 17.76 -6.30
N GLU A 230 18.08 18.97 -5.85
CA GLU A 230 18.16 19.37 -4.44
C GLU A 230 16.82 19.23 -3.70
N LYS A 231 15.72 19.10 -4.43
CA LYS A 231 14.38 18.88 -3.86
C LYS A 231 13.97 17.41 -3.81
N VAL A 232 14.75 16.53 -4.46
CA VAL A 232 14.44 15.10 -4.53
C VAL A 232 15.34 14.31 -3.61
N GLU A 233 14.77 13.78 -2.55
CA GLU A 233 15.45 12.93 -1.58
C GLU A 233 15.04 11.47 -1.74
N VAL A 234 15.97 10.52 -1.67
CA VAL A 234 15.66 9.09 -1.64
C VAL A 234 15.42 8.68 -0.18
N THR A 235 14.19 8.36 0.13
CA THR A 235 13.80 7.93 1.49
C THR A 235 13.49 6.44 1.57
N GLY A 236 13.18 5.79 0.46
CA GLY A 236 12.72 4.41 0.43
C GLY A 236 11.21 4.29 0.23
N SER A 237 10.74 3.04 0.20
CA SER A 237 9.31 2.74 -0.02
C SER A 237 8.58 2.59 1.31
N PHE A 238 7.40 3.21 1.43
CA PHE A 238 6.49 3.06 2.57
C PHE A 238 6.00 1.63 2.78
N LYS A 239 6.15 0.77 1.78
CA LYS A 239 5.81 -0.66 1.90
C LYS A 239 6.59 -1.37 3.00
N PHE A 240 7.78 -0.88 3.36
CA PHE A 240 8.57 -1.47 4.45
C PHE A 240 7.96 -1.21 5.83
N ASP A 241 7.29 -0.08 6.04
CA ASP A 241 6.74 0.31 7.35
C ASP A 241 5.33 -0.26 7.63
N VAL A 242 4.76 -1.08 6.74
CA VAL A 242 3.38 -1.62 6.86
C VAL A 242 3.27 -2.76 7.86
N ALA A 243 4.35 -3.51 8.03
CA ALA A 243 4.30 -4.80 8.70
C ALA A 243 4.54 -4.66 10.21
N HIS A 244 3.58 -5.09 11.01
CA HIS A 244 3.73 -5.21 12.46
C HIS A 244 3.39 -6.64 12.88
N ARG A 245 4.29 -7.30 13.61
CA ARG A 245 4.03 -8.61 14.20
C ARG A 245 2.92 -8.51 15.25
N ASN A 246 2.13 -9.58 15.36
CA ASN A 246 1.09 -9.73 16.36
C ASN A 246 1.28 -11.09 17.05
N GLU A 247 2.01 -11.11 18.15
CA GLU A 247 2.34 -12.34 18.89
C GLU A 247 1.11 -13.08 19.42
N ALA A 248 0.07 -12.37 19.83
CA ALA A 248 -1.17 -13.00 20.27
C ALA A 248 -1.85 -13.77 19.13
N LYS A 249 -1.82 -13.23 17.90
CA LYS A 249 -2.35 -13.91 16.73
C LYS A 249 -1.46 -15.09 16.31
N GLU A 250 -0.15 -14.98 16.44
CA GLU A 250 0.79 -16.08 16.19
C GLU A 250 0.49 -17.27 17.11
N HIS A 251 0.27 -17.02 18.40
CA HIS A 251 -0.09 -18.06 19.37
C HIS A 251 -1.44 -18.74 19.01
N GLU A 252 -2.48 -17.97 18.72
CA GLU A 252 -3.78 -18.49 18.30
C GLU A 252 -3.68 -19.38 17.04
N LEU A 253 -2.86 -18.96 16.07
CA LEU A 253 -2.66 -19.71 14.83
C LEU A 253 -1.82 -20.98 15.05
N ARG A 254 -0.85 -20.94 15.96
CA ARG A 254 -0.08 -22.12 16.35
C ARG A 254 -0.96 -23.15 17.05
N GLU A 255 -1.90 -22.73 17.92
CA GLU A 255 -2.90 -23.62 18.51
C GLU A 255 -3.82 -24.28 17.47
N TRP A 256 -4.18 -23.53 16.41
CA TRP A 256 -4.99 -24.06 15.32
C TRP A 256 -4.25 -25.11 14.48
N ILE A 257 -2.97 -24.86 14.15
CA ILE A 257 -2.18 -25.68 13.21
C ILE A 257 -1.50 -26.84 13.96
N GLY A 258 -1.09 -26.62 15.20
CA GLY A 258 -0.30 -27.57 16.01
C GLY A 258 1.20 -27.47 15.74
N GLU A 259 1.98 -28.37 16.36
CA GLU A 259 3.43 -28.41 16.26
C GLU A 259 3.88 -29.14 14.99
N GLY A 260 4.97 -28.69 14.40
CA GLY A 260 5.57 -29.25 13.20
C GLY A 260 6.30 -28.20 12.35
N TRP A 261 6.99 -28.67 11.32
CA TRP A 261 7.62 -27.82 10.32
C TRP A 261 6.59 -27.30 9.32
N ILE A 262 6.47 -26.00 9.18
CA ILE A 262 5.40 -25.33 8.43
C ILE A 262 5.94 -24.74 7.13
N LEU A 263 5.47 -25.26 5.99
CA LEU A 263 5.54 -24.61 4.69
C LEU A 263 4.28 -23.75 4.51
N LEU A 264 4.48 -22.45 4.29
CA LEU A 264 3.39 -21.52 4.06
C LEU A 264 3.37 -20.98 2.63
N GLY A 265 2.28 -21.22 1.89
CA GLY A 265 1.96 -20.49 0.66
C GLY A 265 1.19 -19.21 1.00
N GLY A 266 1.88 -18.08 1.05
CA GLY A 266 1.29 -16.78 1.42
C GLY A 266 0.74 -16.01 0.23
N SER A 267 -0.53 -15.62 0.26
CA SER A 267 -1.23 -14.91 -0.81
C SER A 267 -1.13 -15.62 -2.17
N THR A 268 -1.35 -16.93 -2.18
CA THR A 268 -1.26 -17.76 -3.37
C THR A 268 -2.25 -17.34 -4.45
N TRP A 269 -1.89 -17.63 -5.68
CA TRP A 269 -2.65 -17.36 -6.90
C TRP A 269 -2.98 -18.69 -7.60
N PRO A 270 -4.04 -18.76 -8.46
CA PRO A 270 -4.41 -20.01 -9.13
C PRO A 270 -3.24 -20.68 -9.84
N GLY A 271 -3.05 -21.99 -9.65
CA GLY A 271 -1.95 -22.80 -10.14
C GLY A 271 -0.81 -23.00 -9.14
N GLU A 272 -0.63 -22.06 -8.21
CA GLU A 272 0.45 -22.14 -7.21
C GLU A 272 0.11 -23.10 -6.07
N ASP A 273 -1.18 -23.26 -5.76
CA ASP A 273 -1.67 -24.25 -4.79
C ASP A 273 -1.40 -25.68 -5.26
N GLU A 274 -1.60 -26.01 -6.54
CA GLU A 274 -1.27 -27.31 -7.10
C GLU A 274 0.24 -27.63 -7.02
N VAL A 275 1.09 -26.64 -7.32
CA VAL A 275 2.55 -26.78 -7.18
C VAL A 275 2.92 -27.08 -5.72
N LEU A 276 2.42 -26.30 -4.76
CA LEU A 276 2.69 -26.51 -3.34
C LEU A 276 2.19 -27.84 -2.82
N LEU A 277 1.03 -28.33 -3.28
CA LEU A 277 0.50 -29.64 -2.94
C LEU A 277 1.41 -30.77 -3.46
N GLY A 278 1.97 -30.63 -4.66
CA GLY A 278 2.96 -31.57 -5.22
C GLY A 278 4.23 -31.64 -4.37
N ILE A 279 4.78 -30.47 -4.00
CA ILE A 279 5.95 -30.36 -3.13
C ILE A 279 5.65 -30.97 -1.75
N TYR A 280 4.49 -30.66 -1.18
CA TYR A 280 4.11 -31.18 0.14
C TYR A 280 4.03 -32.71 0.16
N LYS A 281 3.50 -33.33 -0.90
CA LYS A 281 3.47 -34.80 -1.03
C LYS A 281 4.88 -35.40 -0.91
N ARG A 282 5.87 -34.82 -1.60
CA ARG A 282 7.27 -35.30 -1.53
C ARG A 282 7.90 -35.04 -0.16
N LEU A 283 7.60 -33.90 0.47
CA LEU A 283 8.07 -33.62 1.84
C LEU A 283 7.55 -34.64 2.86
N ILE A 284 6.27 -35.07 2.75
CA ILE A 284 5.72 -36.11 3.63
C ILE A 284 6.44 -37.44 3.41
N GLU A 285 6.71 -37.83 2.16
CA GLU A 285 7.44 -39.06 1.84
C GLU A 285 8.85 -39.07 2.45
N GLN A 286 9.52 -37.92 2.47
CA GLN A 286 10.84 -37.74 3.13
C GLN A 286 10.72 -37.69 4.66
N SER A 287 9.69 -37.02 5.20
CA SER A 287 9.45 -36.84 6.63
C SER A 287 9.16 -38.15 7.37
N ASN A 288 8.46 -39.09 6.72
CA ASN A 288 8.18 -40.40 7.30
C ASN A 288 9.44 -41.17 7.74
N ASN A 289 10.62 -40.79 7.22
CA ASN A 289 11.92 -41.31 7.61
C ASN A 289 12.56 -40.57 8.80
N GLN A 290 12.03 -39.41 9.25
CA GLN A 290 12.69 -38.51 10.22
C GLN A 290 11.88 -38.20 11.49
N ASN A 291 10.68 -38.75 11.66
CA ASN A 291 9.78 -38.50 12.80
C ASN A 291 9.36 -37.00 12.97
N ASN A 292 9.54 -36.17 11.96
CA ASN A 292 9.13 -34.73 11.97
C ASN A 292 7.83 -34.53 11.24
N ARG A 293 6.81 -34.00 11.92
CA ARG A 293 5.53 -33.64 11.29
C ARG A 293 5.72 -32.43 10.36
N THR A 294 5.42 -32.62 9.08
CA THR A 294 5.39 -31.54 8.08
C THR A 294 3.96 -31.03 7.90
N ILE A 295 3.80 -29.73 7.76
CA ILE A 295 2.52 -29.06 7.66
C ILE A 295 2.54 -28.12 6.46
N LEU A 296 1.52 -28.19 5.59
CA LEU A 296 1.29 -27.19 4.56
C LEU A 296 0.13 -26.28 4.97
N VAL A 297 0.39 -24.97 4.93
CA VAL A 297 -0.63 -23.93 5.07
C VAL A 297 -0.75 -23.18 3.76
N ILE A 298 -1.96 -23.05 3.23
CA ILE A 298 -2.26 -22.26 2.03
C ILE A 298 -3.16 -21.09 2.42
N ALA A 299 -2.70 -19.86 2.15
CA ALA A 299 -3.42 -18.63 2.36
C ALA A 299 -3.67 -17.95 1.00
N PRO A 300 -4.81 -18.20 0.32
CA PRO A 300 -5.08 -17.65 -1.00
C PRO A 300 -5.30 -16.12 -0.94
N ARG A 301 -4.83 -15.39 -1.94
CA ARG A 301 -5.05 -13.94 -2.04
C ARG A 301 -6.53 -13.57 -2.10
N HIS A 302 -7.32 -14.41 -2.72
CA HIS A 302 -8.76 -14.25 -2.91
C HIS A 302 -9.50 -15.33 -2.11
N PHE A 303 -9.87 -14.98 -0.88
CA PHE A 303 -10.61 -15.91 0.00
C PHE A 303 -11.95 -16.38 -0.62
N GLU A 304 -12.53 -15.60 -1.55
CA GLU A 304 -13.73 -15.95 -2.31
C GLU A 304 -13.51 -17.19 -3.19
N LYS A 305 -12.26 -17.54 -3.47
CA LYS A 305 -11.84 -18.72 -4.24
C LYS A 305 -11.46 -19.90 -3.35
N ALA A 306 -11.66 -19.82 -2.04
CA ALA A 306 -11.29 -20.88 -1.10
C ALA A 306 -11.91 -22.23 -1.42
N ASP A 307 -13.15 -22.27 -1.98
CA ASP A 307 -13.79 -23.52 -2.38
C ASP A 307 -13.05 -24.21 -3.55
N ALA A 308 -12.48 -23.46 -4.47
CA ALA A 308 -11.68 -24.03 -5.55
C ALA A 308 -10.34 -24.59 -5.01
N VAL A 309 -9.70 -23.89 -4.08
CA VAL A 309 -8.46 -24.37 -3.42
C VAL A 309 -8.75 -25.62 -2.58
N GLU A 310 -9.86 -25.66 -1.83
CA GLU A 310 -10.29 -26.87 -1.11
C GLU A 310 -10.50 -28.06 -2.07
N ALA A 311 -11.09 -27.83 -3.24
CA ALA A 311 -11.27 -28.88 -4.23
C ALA A 311 -9.93 -29.43 -4.74
N ASN A 312 -8.94 -28.56 -4.98
CA ASN A 312 -7.59 -28.95 -5.39
C ASN A 312 -6.87 -29.75 -4.28
N ILE A 313 -7.00 -29.34 -3.01
CA ILE A 313 -6.45 -30.06 -1.85
C ILE A 313 -7.02 -31.48 -1.79
N ARG A 314 -8.35 -31.64 -1.89
CA ARG A 314 -9.03 -32.93 -1.87
C ARG A 314 -8.66 -33.81 -3.07
N LYS A 315 -8.56 -33.21 -4.27
CA LYS A 315 -8.12 -33.90 -5.49
C LYS A 315 -6.69 -34.44 -5.37
N ALA A 316 -5.82 -33.72 -4.66
CA ALA A 316 -4.47 -34.17 -4.38
C ALA A 316 -4.39 -35.30 -3.32
N GLY A 317 -5.50 -35.68 -2.70
CA GLY A 317 -5.60 -36.78 -1.71
C GLY A 317 -5.44 -36.33 -0.27
N PHE A 318 -5.51 -35.01 0.01
CA PHE A 318 -5.35 -34.47 1.35
C PHE A 318 -6.70 -34.06 1.99
N ASN A 319 -6.73 -34.05 3.33
CA ASN A 319 -7.82 -33.45 4.07
C ASN A 319 -7.64 -31.95 4.14
N CYS A 320 -8.71 -31.17 3.91
CA CYS A 320 -8.66 -29.72 4.01
C CYS A 320 -9.23 -29.25 5.36
N ILE A 321 -8.44 -28.53 6.13
CA ILE A 321 -8.85 -27.91 7.40
C ILE A 321 -8.98 -26.39 7.16
N ARG A 322 -10.22 -25.92 7.01
CA ARG A 322 -10.49 -24.47 6.76
C ARG A 322 -10.54 -23.68 8.04
N ARG A 323 -9.90 -22.52 8.03
CA ARG A 323 -9.91 -21.60 9.15
C ARG A 323 -11.29 -21.05 9.47
N SER A 324 -12.06 -20.69 8.44
CA SER A 324 -13.41 -20.12 8.59
C SER A 324 -14.46 -21.10 9.15
N ARG A 325 -14.20 -22.43 9.06
CA ARG A 325 -15.14 -23.47 9.51
C ARG A 325 -14.77 -24.10 10.84
N GLN A 326 -13.77 -23.52 11.53
CA GLN A 326 -13.31 -24.08 12.78
C GLN A 326 -14.37 -23.87 13.88
N SER A 327 -14.96 -24.97 14.38
CA SER A 327 -15.62 -25.03 15.68
C SER A 327 -14.57 -25.40 16.74
N ASN A 328 -14.78 -25.01 18.01
CA ASN A 328 -13.86 -25.18 19.14
C ASN A 328 -13.40 -26.61 19.46
N ASN A 329 -13.59 -27.57 18.57
CA ASN A 329 -13.13 -28.94 18.71
C ASN A 329 -11.70 -29.05 18.18
N ARG A 330 -10.77 -29.50 19.03
CA ARG A 330 -9.39 -29.84 18.69
C ARG A 330 -9.37 -30.70 17.42
N THR A 331 -8.74 -30.20 16.39
CA THR A 331 -8.54 -30.93 15.13
C THR A 331 -7.66 -32.13 15.43
N ILE A 332 -8.10 -33.32 15.05
CA ILE A 332 -7.31 -34.57 15.19
C ILE A 332 -6.03 -34.40 14.38
N GLU A 333 -4.89 -34.56 15.01
CA GLU A 333 -3.57 -34.55 14.38
C GLU A 333 -3.45 -35.74 13.41
N GLN A 334 -3.80 -35.51 12.14
CA GLN A 334 -3.58 -36.48 11.07
C GLN A 334 -2.47 -35.99 10.15
N SER A 335 -1.57 -36.88 9.77
CA SER A 335 -0.41 -36.60 8.90
C SER A 335 -0.78 -36.15 7.47
N ASN A 336 -2.08 -36.14 7.12
CA ASN A 336 -2.57 -35.88 5.76
C ASN A 336 -3.41 -34.58 5.67
N ASN A 337 -3.23 -33.65 6.60
CA ASN A 337 -3.99 -32.41 6.65
C ASN A 337 -3.24 -31.25 5.97
N VAL A 338 -3.97 -30.51 5.14
CA VAL A 338 -3.57 -29.21 4.60
C VAL A 338 -4.45 -28.13 5.23
N TYR A 339 -3.86 -27.09 5.78
CA TYR A 339 -4.55 -26.00 6.43
C TYR A 339 -4.83 -24.89 5.42
N LEU A 340 -6.10 -24.53 5.25
CA LEU A 340 -6.55 -23.48 4.35
C LEU A 340 -6.95 -22.23 5.15
N ALA A 341 -6.13 -21.20 5.11
CA ALA A 341 -6.38 -19.91 5.74
C ALA A 341 -7.24 -19.03 4.82
N ASP A 342 -8.55 -19.19 4.91
CA ASP A 342 -9.56 -18.52 4.11
C ASP A 342 -10.20 -17.32 4.82
N THR A 343 -9.49 -16.74 5.76
CA THR A 343 -9.87 -15.54 6.52
C THR A 343 -8.99 -14.36 6.15
N THR A 344 -9.35 -13.15 6.57
CA THR A 344 -8.60 -11.93 6.31
C THR A 344 -7.90 -11.42 7.57
N GLY A 345 -6.70 -10.82 7.41
CA GLY A 345 -5.98 -10.17 8.51
C GLY A 345 -5.10 -11.11 9.36
N GLU A 346 -4.96 -12.39 8.99
CA GLU A 346 -4.18 -13.39 9.74
C GLU A 346 -2.80 -13.70 9.11
N LEU A 347 -2.56 -13.21 7.89
CA LEU A 347 -1.38 -13.58 7.10
C LEU A 347 -0.07 -13.22 7.81
N MET A 348 0.00 -12.09 8.48
CA MET A 348 1.19 -11.66 9.23
C MET A 348 1.50 -12.61 10.41
N GLY A 349 0.47 -13.09 11.10
CA GLY A 349 0.63 -14.10 12.14
C GLY A 349 1.09 -15.45 11.58
N LEU A 350 0.56 -15.86 10.40
CA LEU A 350 1.01 -17.07 9.71
C LEU A 350 2.48 -16.97 9.31
N TYR A 351 2.95 -15.81 8.80
CA TYR A 351 4.37 -15.58 8.55
C TYR A 351 5.21 -15.74 9.83
N GLY A 352 4.71 -15.25 10.97
CA GLY A 352 5.41 -15.37 12.25
C GLY A 352 5.69 -16.80 12.71
N ILE A 353 4.80 -17.75 12.36
CA ILE A 353 4.90 -19.16 12.77
C ILE A 353 5.44 -20.12 11.69
N ALA A 354 5.57 -19.69 10.45
CA ALA A 354 6.07 -20.50 9.35
C ALA A 354 7.59 -20.77 9.50
N ASP A 355 8.06 -21.89 8.98
CA ASP A 355 9.50 -22.20 8.86
C ASP A 355 10.04 -21.77 7.49
N VAL A 356 9.24 -21.98 6.42
CA VAL A 356 9.56 -21.53 5.07
C VAL A 356 8.31 -20.91 4.43
N VAL A 357 8.50 -19.81 3.71
CA VAL A 357 7.41 -19.08 3.05
C VAL A 357 7.63 -18.98 1.55
N PHE A 358 6.62 -19.41 0.79
CA PHE A 358 6.48 -19.07 -0.62
C PHE A 358 5.48 -17.89 -0.76
N VAL A 359 5.88 -16.82 -1.44
CA VAL A 359 5.01 -15.67 -1.69
C VAL A 359 4.38 -15.76 -3.07
N GLY A 360 3.06 -15.86 -3.09
CA GLY A 360 2.27 -16.09 -4.30
C GLY A 360 2.24 -14.93 -5.29
N LYS A 361 1.54 -15.18 -6.43
CA LYS A 361 1.48 -14.32 -7.61
C LYS A 361 2.86 -14.04 -8.22
N SER A 362 3.80 -14.89 -7.95
CA SER A 362 5.18 -14.73 -8.40
C SER A 362 5.65 -15.85 -9.32
N LEU A 363 4.95 -16.99 -9.33
CA LEU A 363 5.28 -18.17 -10.13
C LEU A 363 4.35 -18.35 -11.34
N CYS A 364 3.04 -18.36 -11.10
CA CYS A 364 2.03 -18.61 -12.14
C CYS A 364 1.37 -17.32 -12.66
N ALA A 365 1.65 -16.16 -12.06
CA ALA A 365 1.10 -14.87 -12.48
C ALA A 365 2.09 -13.73 -12.22
N HIS A 366 1.94 -12.64 -12.98
CA HIS A 366 2.85 -11.50 -12.94
C HIS A 366 2.61 -10.56 -11.75
N GLY A 367 3.70 -10.08 -11.15
CA GLY A 367 3.74 -8.93 -10.24
C GLY A 367 4.09 -9.21 -8.79
N SER A 368 3.98 -10.46 -8.32
CA SER A 368 4.19 -10.88 -6.91
C SER A 368 3.25 -10.23 -5.89
N GLN A 369 3.13 -10.85 -4.74
CA GLN A 369 2.58 -10.30 -3.50
C GLN A 369 3.69 -9.77 -2.60
N ASN A 370 3.35 -9.32 -1.38
CA ASN A 370 4.29 -8.65 -0.48
C ASN A 370 5.26 -9.64 0.17
N MET A 371 6.54 -9.60 -0.23
CA MET A 371 7.61 -10.41 0.37
C MET A 371 8.27 -9.73 1.58
N ILE A 372 7.99 -8.45 1.84
CA ILE A 372 8.57 -7.72 2.96
C ILE A 372 8.10 -8.31 4.30
N GLU A 373 6.83 -8.71 4.38
CA GLU A 373 6.21 -9.23 5.59
C GLU A 373 6.88 -10.52 6.11
N PRO A 374 7.05 -11.59 5.31
CA PRO A 374 7.76 -12.77 5.78
C PRO A 374 9.24 -12.50 6.05
N CYS A 375 9.90 -11.66 5.25
CA CYS A 375 11.27 -11.23 5.51
C CYS A 375 11.42 -10.51 6.87
N LEU A 376 10.48 -9.61 7.21
CA LEU A 376 10.47 -8.92 8.51
C LEU A 376 10.28 -9.92 9.67
N CYS A 377 9.50 -10.99 9.45
CA CYS A 377 9.35 -12.09 10.42
C CYS A 377 10.61 -12.95 10.55
N GLY A 378 11.66 -12.68 9.77
CA GLY A 378 12.89 -13.43 9.77
C GLY A 378 12.75 -14.84 9.17
N LYS A 379 11.85 -15.00 8.18
CA LYS A 379 11.58 -16.30 7.58
C LYS A 379 12.31 -16.49 6.26
N PRO A 380 12.90 -17.67 6.01
CA PRO A 380 13.31 -18.08 4.67
C PRO A 380 12.17 -17.88 3.69
N THR A 381 12.37 -16.99 2.70
CA THR A 381 11.32 -16.55 1.80
C THR A 381 11.71 -16.84 0.35
N LEU A 382 10.79 -17.49 -0.38
CA LEU A 382 10.94 -17.81 -1.79
C LEU A 382 9.89 -17.09 -2.62
N VAL A 383 10.30 -16.65 -3.82
CA VAL A 383 9.43 -16.01 -4.82
C VAL A 383 9.73 -16.60 -6.21
N GLY A 384 8.73 -16.63 -7.08
CA GLY A 384 8.93 -16.97 -8.50
C GLY A 384 9.59 -15.84 -9.29
N PRO A 385 9.69 -15.99 -10.63
CA PRO A 385 10.39 -15.02 -11.50
C PRO A 385 9.66 -13.68 -11.66
N TYR A 386 8.36 -13.61 -11.39
CA TYR A 386 7.52 -12.45 -11.68
C TYR A 386 7.35 -11.55 -10.47
N THR A 387 8.29 -10.61 -10.27
CA THR A 387 8.33 -9.72 -9.10
C THR A 387 8.27 -8.22 -9.45
N GLU A 388 7.69 -7.87 -10.60
CA GLU A 388 7.76 -6.54 -11.21
C GLU A 388 7.20 -5.42 -10.30
N ASN A 389 6.20 -5.73 -9.47
CA ASN A 389 5.59 -4.75 -8.57
C ASN A 389 6.48 -4.41 -7.35
N PHE A 390 7.56 -5.18 -7.15
CA PHE A 390 8.46 -5.05 -6.00
C PHE A 390 9.93 -4.91 -6.43
N ARG A 391 10.23 -4.49 -7.66
CA ARG A 391 11.61 -4.39 -8.18
C ARG A 391 12.62 -3.73 -7.23
N PRO A 392 12.35 -2.55 -6.65
CA PRO A 392 13.30 -1.94 -5.72
C PRO A 392 13.55 -2.81 -4.48
N VAL A 393 12.49 -3.40 -3.95
CA VAL A 393 12.57 -4.31 -2.78
C VAL A 393 13.36 -5.56 -3.12
N MET A 394 13.06 -6.18 -4.27
CA MET A 394 13.77 -7.38 -4.73
C MET A 394 15.24 -7.12 -4.99
N SER A 395 15.59 -5.98 -5.59
CA SER A 395 16.99 -5.59 -5.80
C SER A 395 17.77 -5.54 -4.48
N ASP A 396 17.18 -4.95 -3.45
CA ASP A 396 17.79 -4.84 -2.12
C ASP A 396 17.93 -6.20 -1.43
N LEU A 397 16.87 -7.03 -1.49
CA LEU A 397 16.86 -8.35 -0.86
C LEU A 397 17.83 -9.33 -1.54
N LEU A 398 17.91 -9.31 -2.87
CA LEU A 398 18.84 -10.13 -3.64
C LEU A 398 20.30 -9.70 -3.41
N ALA A 399 20.57 -8.39 -3.38
CA ALA A 399 21.91 -7.86 -3.09
C ALA A 399 22.43 -8.22 -1.68
N SER A 400 21.51 -8.59 -0.77
CA SER A 400 21.80 -8.99 0.62
C SER A 400 21.72 -10.49 0.83
N ASP A 401 21.56 -11.30 -0.22
CA ASP A 401 21.28 -12.75 -0.14
C ASP A 401 20.16 -13.07 0.88
N ALA A 402 19.12 -12.26 0.86
CA ALA A 402 18.06 -12.23 1.86
C ALA A 402 16.73 -12.87 1.39
N ILE A 403 16.68 -13.29 0.12
CA ILE A 403 15.51 -13.93 -0.50
C ILE A 403 15.96 -14.88 -1.60
N ILE A 404 15.19 -15.95 -1.82
CA ILE A 404 15.42 -16.89 -2.91
C ILE A 404 14.43 -16.58 -4.04
N GLN A 405 14.94 -16.20 -5.21
CA GLN A 405 14.13 -16.09 -6.41
C GLN A 405 14.36 -17.31 -7.30
N VAL A 406 13.29 -18.05 -7.58
CA VAL A 406 13.33 -19.25 -8.42
C VAL A 406 12.81 -18.95 -9.83
N LYS A 407 13.26 -19.72 -10.82
CA LYS A 407 12.86 -19.57 -12.22
C LYS A 407 11.54 -20.27 -12.57
N ASP A 408 11.23 -21.39 -11.88
CA ASP A 408 10.10 -22.27 -12.16
C ASP A 408 9.70 -23.11 -10.94
N ALA A 409 8.71 -24.00 -11.13
CA ALA A 409 8.19 -24.87 -10.08
C ALA A 409 9.18 -25.96 -9.66
N GLU A 410 10.04 -26.42 -10.58
CA GLU A 410 11.04 -27.45 -10.30
C GLU A 410 12.11 -26.89 -9.36
N GLU A 411 12.62 -25.70 -9.63
CA GLU A 411 13.59 -25.04 -8.75
C GLU A 411 12.95 -24.64 -7.41
N LEU A 412 11.65 -24.25 -7.40
CA LEU A 412 10.93 -23.99 -6.16
C LEU A 412 10.92 -25.23 -5.26
N GLU A 413 10.63 -26.39 -5.84
CA GLU A 413 10.67 -27.66 -5.14
C GLU A 413 12.06 -28.00 -4.59
N GLU A 414 13.09 -27.90 -5.44
CA GLU A 414 14.49 -28.13 -5.04
C GLU A 414 14.86 -27.28 -3.83
N LYS A 415 14.60 -25.97 -3.89
CA LYS A 415 14.95 -25.03 -2.81
C LYS A 415 14.15 -25.26 -1.53
N ILE A 416 12.87 -25.62 -1.62
CA ILE A 416 12.07 -25.95 -0.42
C ILE A 416 12.60 -27.25 0.22
N ILE A 417 12.93 -28.28 -0.58
CA ILE A 417 13.51 -29.53 -0.07
C ILE A 417 14.88 -29.27 0.58
N ASP A 418 15.70 -28.41 0.00
CA ASP A 418 16.99 -27.99 0.57
C ASP A 418 16.87 -27.30 1.93
N LEU A 419 15.78 -26.56 2.14
CA LEU A 419 15.48 -25.88 3.40
C LEU A 419 14.78 -26.78 4.41
N PHE A 420 14.23 -27.92 3.96
CA PHE A 420 13.49 -28.82 4.84
C PHE A 420 14.40 -29.45 5.90
N GLY A 421 14.00 -29.31 7.16
CA GLY A 421 14.74 -29.87 8.31
C GLY A 421 16.09 -29.21 8.60
N LYS A 422 16.43 -28.13 7.85
CA LYS A 422 17.61 -27.32 8.16
C LYS A 422 17.18 -26.11 8.96
N ASP A 423 17.89 -25.80 10.03
CA ASP A 423 17.79 -24.53 10.72
C ASP A 423 18.61 -23.49 9.93
N ASP A 424 18.03 -22.98 8.81
CA ASP A 424 18.66 -21.89 8.05
C ASP A 424 18.28 -20.52 8.66
N ALA A 425 18.59 -20.36 9.94
CA ALA A 425 18.47 -19.07 10.63
C ALA A 425 19.26 -17.97 9.91
N GLY A 426 20.25 -18.33 9.09
CA GLY A 426 21.07 -17.40 8.33
C GLY A 426 20.29 -16.63 7.26
N LEU A 427 19.49 -17.32 6.43
CA LEU A 427 18.67 -16.67 5.39
C LEU A 427 17.60 -15.78 6.02
N GLY A 428 16.85 -16.29 7.00
CA GLY A 428 15.85 -15.53 7.72
C GLY A 428 16.41 -14.30 8.45
N ALA A 429 17.57 -14.44 9.10
CA ALA A 429 18.24 -13.33 9.76
C ALA A 429 18.69 -12.24 8.77
N ARG A 430 19.27 -12.63 7.61
CA ARG A 430 19.61 -11.68 6.54
C ARG A 430 18.35 -10.98 5.99
N ALA A 431 17.27 -11.73 5.78
CA ALA A 431 15.98 -11.19 5.33
C ALA A 431 15.46 -10.11 6.29
N LYS A 432 15.42 -10.41 7.58
CA LYS A 432 15.00 -9.48 8.62
C LYS A 432 15.90 -8.25 8.68
N ALA A 433 17.21 -8.41 8.72
CA ALA A 433 18.16 -7.31 8.76
C ALA A 433 18.08 -6.39 7.53
N ALA A 434 17.85 -6.96 6.33
CA ALA A 434 17.68 -6.19 5.10
C ALA A 434 16.41 -5.32 5.13
N VAL A 435 15.31 -5.85 5.67
CA VAL A 435 14.05 -5.10 5.82
C VAL A 435 14.17 -4.06 6.93
N GLU A 436 14.73 -4.41 8.09
CA GLU A 436 14.86 -3.50 9.24
C GLU A 436 15.67 -2.24 8.91
N LYS A 437 16.70 -2.35 8.07
CA LYS A 437 17.47 -1.18 7.56
C LYS A 437 16.62 -0.20 6.76
N ARG A 438 15.46 -0.63 6.26
CA ARG A 438 14.55 0.16 5.43
C ARG A 438 13.30 0.61 6.18
N LEU A 439 13.19 0.31 7.47
CA LEU A 439 12.09 0.80 8.32
C LEU A 439 12.29 2.28 8.69
N GLY A 440 11.23 2.93 9.12
CA GLY A 440 11.24 4.32 9.55
C GLY A 440 11.14 5.35 8.42
N VAL A 441 10.88 4.91 7.20
CA VAL A 441 10.72 5.79 6.03
C VAL A 441 9.59 6.78 6.25
N VAL A 442 8.44 6.31 6.76
CA VAL A 442 7.26 7.16 7.02
C VAL A 442 7.56 8.19 8.11
N ALA A 443 8.19 7.77 9.21
CA ALA A 443 8.56 8.66 10.31
C ALA A 443 9.55 9.74 9.84
N LYS A 444 10.53 9.36 9.02
CA LYS A 444 11.46 10.31 8.39
C LYS A 444 10.74 11.33 7.52
N CYS A 445 9.84 10.88 6.62
CA CYS A 445 9.06 11.80 5.78
C CYS A 445 8.20 12.75 6.62
N VAL A 446 7.55 12.27 7.68
CA VAL A 446 6.77 13.12 8.60
C VAL A 446 7.67 14.18 9.25
N SER A 447 8.83 13.79 9.75
CA SER A 447 9.81 14.71 10.38
C SER A 447 10.25 15.79 9.41
N GLU A 448 10.65 15.42 8.19
CA GLU A 448 11.09 16.35 7.14
C GLU A 448 9.98 17.31 6.69
N ILE A 449 8.75 16.80 6.55
CA ILE A 449 7.60 17.64 6.20
C ILE A 449 7.34 18.65 7.32
N ARG A 450 7.29 18.20 8.58
CA ARG A 450 7.06 19.09 9.73
C ARG A 450 8.15 20.13 9.90
N GLY A 451 9.41 19.76 9.65
CA GLY A 451 10.55 20.69 9.70
C GLY A 451 10.51 21.76 8.60
N ALA A 452 9.73 21.55 7.54
CA ALA A 452 9.57 22.48 6.43
C ALA A 452 8.29 23.35 6.51
N LEU A 453 7.45 23.17 7.54
CA LEU A 453 6.23 23.96 7.81
C LEU A 453 6.49 25.09 8.79
#